data_882b7be4db5b9d7b26aac4825d614e8f
#
_entry.id   882b7be4db5b9d7b26aac4825d614e8f
#
_cell.length_a   1.000
_cell.length_b   1.000
_cell.length_c   1.000
_cell.angle_alpha   90.00
_cell.angle_beta   90.00
_cell.angle_gamma   90.00
#
_symmetry.space_group_name_H-M   'P 1'
#
loop_
_entity.id
_entity.type
_entity.pdbx_description
1 polymer ?
#
loop_
_entity_poly.entity_id
_entity_poly.type
_entity_poly.pdbx_seq_one_letter_code
_entity_poly.pdbx_strand_id
1 'polypeptide(L)'
;HKKRVTKILYTTEVILLLKGILRVDFYTSFRKYLFSKILKEKDIIMLVHGGHGFKVLRDVEMLEIKQGPYSLIKDKIKFENINENKIKVKK
;
A
#
# COMPACT_ATOMS: atom_id res chain seq x y z
N HIS A 1 7.63 -10.96 -11.73
CA HIS A 1 7.95 -11.21 -10.34
C HIS A 1 7.06 -10.38 -9.42
N LYS A 2 6.25 -11.05 -8.62
CA LYS A 2 5.27 -10.39 -7.78
C LYS A 2 5.72 -10.34 -6.33
N LYS A 3 5.64 -9.17 -5.74
CA LYS A 3 6.12 -8.93 -4.41
C LYS A 3 4.98 -8.39 -3.54
N ARG A 4 4.91 -8.85 -2.29
CA ARG A 4 3.93 -8.37 -1.31
C ARG A 4 4.67 -7.77 -0.13
N VAL A 5 4.21 -6.62 0.30
CA VAL A 5 4.72 -5.94 1.49
C VAL A 5 3.54 -5.35 2.24
N THR A 6 3.49 -5.51 3.54
CA THR A 6 2.47 -4.91 4.38
C THR A 6 3.14 -4.13 5.50
N LYS A 7 2.68 -2.93 5.73
CA LYS A 7 3.28 -2.02 6.70
C LYS A 7 2.23 -1.10 7.31
N ILE A 8 2.54 -0.54 8.47
CA ILE A 8 1.75 0.53 9.07
C ILE A 8 2.50 1.84 8.84
N LEU A 9 1.80 2.84 8.31
CA LEU A 9 2.37 4.15 8.06
C LEU A 9 2.01 5.11 9.19
N TYR A 10 2.99 5.88 9.63
CA TYR A 10 2.78 6.97 10.58
C TYR A 10 2.86 8.34 9.91
N THR A 11 3.21 8.38 8.65
CA THR A 11 3.25 9.59 7.84
C THR A 11 2.40 9.41 6.60
N THR A 12 1.96 10.51 6.02
CA THR A 12 1.23 10.49 4.76
C THR A 12 2.19 10.18 3.61
N GLU A 13 1.76 9.34 2.72
CA GLU A 13 2.53 8.95 1.55
C GLU A 13 1.66 9.07 0.31
N VAL A 14 2.22 9.61 -0.78
CA VAL A 14 1.54 9.68 -2.08
C VAL A 14 2.29 8.77 -3.04
N ILE A 15 1.56 7.93 -3.74
CA ILE A 15 2.11 7.04 -4.76
C ILE A 15 1.50 7.40 -6.10
N LEU A 16 2.36 7.67 -7.08
CA LEU A 16 1.98 7.81 -8.48
C LEU A 16 2.48 6.59 -9.22
N LEU A 17 1.57 5.82 -9.80
CA LEU A 17 1.96 4.64 -10.57
C LEU A 17 2.30 5.06 -12.00
N LEU A 18 3.57 4.91 -12.38
CA LEU A 18 4.05 5.29 -13.70
C LEU A 18 3.87 4.17 -14.71
N LYS A 19 3.96 2.92 -14.27
CA LYS A 19 3.88 1.77 -15.14
C LYS A 19 3.46 0.53 -14.35
N GLY A 20 2.74 -0.38 -14.98
CA GLY A 20 2.37 -1.67 -14.40
C GLY A 20 1.01 -1.66 -13.69
N ILE A 21 0.80 -2.66 -12.86
CA ILE A 21 -0.45 -2.81 -12.11
C ILE A 21 -0.09 -3.18 -10.68
N LEU A 22 -0.64 -2.43 -9.73
CA LEU A 22 -0.37 -2.60 -8.31
C LEU A 22 -1.69 -2.75 -7.55
N ARG A 23 -1.78 -3.77 -6.70
CA ARG A 23 -2.90 -3.89 -5.78
C ARG A 23 -2.48 -3.31 -4.44
N VAL A 24 -3.31 -2.43 -3.88
CA VAL A 24 -3.09 -1.85 -2.56
C VAL A 24 -4.16 -2.41 -1.62
N ASP A 25 -3.73 -3.01 -0.54
CA ASP A 25 -4.60 -3.57 0.49
C ASP A 25 -4.63 -2.62 1.68
N PHE A 26 -5.83 -2.29 2.15
CA PHE A 26 -6.01 -1.33 3.24
C PHE A 26 -6.39 -2.04 4.52
N TYR A 27 -5.73 -1.66 5.61
CA TYR A 27 -5.97 -2.19 6.95
C TYR A 27 -6.23 -1.04 7.94
N THR A 28 -6.95 -1.33 9.00
CA THR A 28 -7.07 -0.37 10.11
C THR A 28 -5.75 -0.27 10.85
N SER A 29 -5.63 0.71 11.76
CA SER A 29 -4.47 0.82 12.64
C SER A 29 -4.31 -0.41 13.55
N PHE A 30 -5.38 -1.18 13.72
CA PHE A 30 -5.39 -2.41 14.50
C PHE A 30 -5.15 -3.65 13.63
N ARG A 31 -4.68 -3.46 12.41
CA ARG A 31 -4.28 -4.54 11.47
C ARG A 31 -5.45 -5.37 10.97
N LYS A 32 -6.65 -4.82 10.99
CA LYS A 32 -7.82 -5.48 10.40
C LYS A 32 -7.95 -5.08 8.94
N TYR A 33 -8.10 -6.07 8.08
CA TYR A 33 -8.30 -5.84 6.65
C TYR A 33 -9.60 -5.11 6.38
N LEU A 34 -9.57 -4.14 5.47
CA LEU A 34 -10.74 -3.38 5.03
C LEU A 34 -11.14 -3.72 3.61
N PHE A 35 -10.30 -3.40 2.66
CA PHE A 35 -10.57 -3.62 1.23
C PHE A 35 -9.29 -3.41 0.45
N SER A 36 -9.37 -3.65 -0.87
CA SER A 36 -8.23 -3.44 -1.76
C SER A 36 -8.63 -2.59 -2.94
N LYS A 37 -7.64 -1.92 -3.53
CA LYS A 37 -7.79 -1.17 -4.77
C LYS A 37 -6.72 -1.57 -5.75
N ILE A 38 -7.06 -1.52 -7.04
CA ILE A 38 -6.12 -1.79 -8.11
C ILE A 38 -5.71 -0.46 -8.73
N LEU A 39 -4.41 -0.21 -8.77
CA LEU A 39 -3.85 0.96 -9.41
C LEU A 39 -3.29 0.57 -10.76
N LYS A 40 -3.57 1.41 -11.74
CA LYS A 40 -3.06 1.25 -13.11
C LYS A 40 -2.17 2.43 -13.44
N GLU A 41 -1.55 2.38 -14.60
CA GLU A 41 -0.70 3.45 -15.10
C GLU A 41 -1.38 4.80 -14.97
N LYS A 42 -0.66 5.76 -14.39
CA LYS A 42 -1.07 7.15 -14.14
C LYS A 42 -2.03 7.34 -12.96
N ASP A 43 -2.40 6.27 -12.25
CA ASP A 43 -3.20 6.42 -11.04
C ASP A 43 -2.36 6.97 -9.90
N ILE A 44 -2.99 7.79 -9.09
CA ILE A 44 -2.39 8.39 -7.90
C ILE A 44 -3.20 7.97 -6.69
N ILE A 45 -2.52 7.60 -5.62
CA ILE A 45 -3.18 7.29 -4.36
C ILE A 45 -2.46 7.99 -3.22
N MET A 46 -3.25 8.51 -2.27
CA MET A 46 -2.71 9.08 -1.04
C MET A 46 -2.96 8.06 0.07
N LEU A 47 -1.89 7.62 0.71
CA LEU A 47 -1.95 6.69 1.83
C LEU A 47 -1.79 7.48 3.11
N VAL A 48 -2.81 7.43 3.95
CA VAL A 48 -2.80 8.11 5.23
C VAL A 48 -2.48 7.10 6.32
N HIS A 49 -2.53 7.54 7.56
CA HIS A 49 -2.27 6.72 8.73
C HIS A 49 -3.04 5.39 8.67
N GLY A 50 -2.35 4.30 8.97
CA GLY A 50 -2.94 2.96 8.96
C GLY A 50 -2.04 1.93 8.31
N GLY A 51 -2.56 0.72 8.14
CA GLY A 51 -1.84 -0.38 7.52
C GLY A 51 -2.10 -0.46 6.03
N HIS A 52 -1.07 -0.70 5.25
CA HIS A 52 -1.16 -0.81 3.80
C HIS A 52 -0.31 -1.97 3.31
N GLY A 53 -0.92 -2.81 2.49
CA GLY A 53 -0.21 -3.90 1.83
C GLY A 53 -0.14 -3.64 0.35
N PHE A 54 0.92 -4.14 -0.27
CA PHE A 54 1.15 -3.96 -1.70
C PHE A 54 1.44 -5.30 -2.35
N LYS A 55 0.79 -5.55 -3.48
CA LYS A 55 1.11 -6.72 -4.30
C LYS A 55 1.27 -6.27 -5.73
N VAL A 56 2.44 -6.52 -6.30
CA VAL A 56 2.73 -6.21 -7.69
C VAL A 56 2.07 -7.27 -8.57
N LEU A 57 1.10 -6.85 -9.39
CA LEU A 57 0.40 -7.75 -10.30
C LEU A 57 1.07 -7.76 -11.68
N ARG A 58 1.67 -6.65 -12.08
CA ARG A 58 2.49 -6.51 -13.27
C ARG A 58 3.62 -5.57 -12.89
N ASP A 59 4.84 -5.86 -13.29
CA ASP A 59 6.00 -5.07 -12.89
C ASP A 59 5.73 -3.58 -12.90
N VAL A 60 6.00 -2.94 -11.77
CA VAL A 60 5.64 -1.55 -11.57
C VAL A 60 6.85 -0.63 -11.51
N GLU A 61 6.63 0.60 -11.99
CA GLU A 61 7.48 1.73 -11.70
C GLU A 61 6.59 2.75 -11.01
N MET A 62 7.00 3.23 -9.86
CA MET A 62 6.20 4.17 -9.11
C MET A 62 7.06 5.25 -8.49
N LEU A 63 6.44 6.40 -8.26
CA LEU A 63 7.05 7.51 -7.53
C LEU A 63 6.36 7.59 -6.17
N GLU A 64 7.16 7.51 -5.11
CA GLU A 64 6.67 7.64 -3.74
C GLU A 64 7.13 8.96 -3.15
N ILE A 65 6.19 9.71 -2.58
CA ILE A 65 6.48 10.98 -1.92
C ILE A 65 5.99 10.86 -0.49
N LYS A 66 6.89 11.02 0.47
CA LYS A 66 6.56 10.98 1.88
C LYS A 66 6.60 12.37 2.49
N GLN A 67 5.66 12.64 3.36
CA GLN A 67 5.59 13.90 4.08
C GLN A 67 6.23 13.75 5.45
N GLY A 68 7.11 14.70 5.80
CA GLY A 68 7.75 14.73 7.11
C GLY A 68 6.86 15.28 8.20
N PRO A 69 7.26 15.22 9.46
CA PRO A 69 8.53 14.71 9.96
C PRO A 69 8.66 13.20 9.78
N TYR A 70 9.85 12.75 9.54
CA TYR A 70 10.16 11.39 9.16
C TYR A 70 10.89 10.65 10.29
N SER A 71 10.44 9.44 10.62
CA SER A 71 11.08 8.60 11.61
C SER A 71 11.38 7.23 11.01
N LEU A 72 12.66 6.87 10.94
CA LEU A 72 13.07 5.58 10.41
C LEU A 72 12.58 4.41 11.25
N ILE A 73 12.40 4.63 12.54
CA ILE A 73 12.01 3.56 13.47
C ILE A 73 10.50 3.35 13.46
N LYS A 74 9.72 4.45 13.47
CA LYS A 74 8.27 4.38 13.65
C LYS A 74 7.47 4.52 12.37
N ASP A 75 8.13 4.83 11.27
CA ASP A 75 7.44 5.10 10.02
C ASP A 75 6.75 3.87 9.44
N LYS A 76 7.33 2.70 9.64
CA LYS A 76 6.82 1.46 9.09
C LYS A 76 6.92 0.33 10.11
N ILE A 77 5.83 -0.38 10.28
CA ILE A 77 5.78 -1.62 11.04
C ILE A 77 5.21 -2.68 10.12
N LYS A 78 5.99 -3.72 9.86
CA LYS A 78 5.53 -4.82 9.00
C LYS A 78 4.70 -5.79 9.81
N PHE A 79 3.66 -6.32 9.20
CA PHE A 79 2.83 -7.33 9.82
C PHE A 79 2.33 -8.33 8.76
N GLU A 80 1.69 -9.39 9.23
CA GLU A 80 1.24 -10.46 8.36
C GLU A 80 0.17 -9.99 7.38
N ASN A 81 0.32 -10.36 6.11
CA ASN A 81 -0.64 -10.02 5.07
C ASN A 81 -1.93 -10.82 5.21
N ILE A 82 -3.03 -10.24 4.75
CA ILE A 82 -4.29 -10.97 4.69
C ILE A 82 -4.18 -12.13 3.70
N ASN A 83 -4.92 -13.20 3.99
CA ASN A 83 -5.04 -14.33 3.09
C ASN A 83 -5.65 -13.87 1.77
N GLU A 84 -5.10 -14.33 0.64
CA GLU A 84 -5.60 -13.94 -0.69
C GLU A 84 -7.09 -14.24 -0.88
N ASN A 85 -7.59 -15.29 -0.24
CA ASN A 85 -9.00 -15.66 -0.34
C ASN A 85 -9.95 -14.63 0.26
N LYS A 86 -9.43 -13.71 1.07
CA LYS A 86 -10.23 -12.69 1.76
C LYS A 86 -10.11 -11.31 1.14
N ILE A 87 -9.44 -11.19 0.02
CA ILE A 87 -9.24 -9.90 -0.65
C ILE A 87 -10.56 -9.39 -1.23
N LYS A 88 -10.83 -8.11 -0.99
CA LYS A 88 -12.01 -7.41 -1.51
C LYS A 88 -11.57 -6.18 -2.29
N VAL A 89 -11.68 -6.25 -3.60
CA VAL A 89 -11.28 -5.13 -4.46
C VAL A 89 -12.45 -4.17 -4.62
N LYS A 90 -12.21 -2.90 -4.40
CA LYS A 90 -13.17 -1.82 -4.62
C LYS A 90 -12.79 -1.01 -5.86
N LYS A 91 -13.79 -0.72 -6.65
CA LYS A 91 -13.61 0.06 -7.88
C LYS A 91 -13.87 1.54 -7.64
#